data_8a609a456c050b2c948c90825239f985
#
_entry.id   8a609a456c050b2c948c90825239f985
#
_cell.length_a   1.000
_cell.length_b   1.000
_cell.length_c   1.000
_cell.angle_alpha   90.00
_cell.angle_beta   90.00
_cell.angle_gamma   90.00
#
_symmetry.space_group_name_H-M   'P 1'
#
loop_
_entity.id
_entity.type
_entity.pdbx_description
1 polymer ?
#
loop_
_entity_poly.entity_id
_entity_poly.type
_entity_poly.pdbx_seq_one_letter_code
_entity_poly.pdbx_strand_id
1 'polypeptide(L)'
;MNDMSFKGIHCSTMGLEVMDTERPLFGEFCDEYIKLPKINGDIVIGDNSESDIELRIQFLITPQEGQSYYDALRAIRPYFKSANKEQLIFDNDPSYAYMAKLTNVDTIEQIVNEGLFWVTFRCSPDMVVVT
;
A
#
# COMPACT_ATOMS: atom_id res chain seq x y z
N MET A 1 -7.47 -12.07 11.71
CA MET A 1 -6.46 -11.09 11.37
C MET A 1 -6.74 -10.46 10.04
N ASN A 2 -6.33 -9.22 9.89
CA ASN A 2 -6.66 -8.45 8.71
C ASN A 2 -5.50 -8.51 7.70
N ASP A 3 -5.33 -9.66 7.06
CA ASP A 3 -4.33 -9.86 6.03
C ASP A 3 -4.78 -9.26 4.70
N MET A 4 -3.97 -9.45 3.68
CA MET A 4 -4.23 -8.87 2.36
C MET A 4 -3.84 -9.83 1.24
N SER A 5 -4.37 -9.58 0.05
CA SER A 5 -3.98 -10.25 -1.19
C SER A 5 -3.44 -9.22 -2.17
N PHE A 6 -2.35 -9.56 -2.86
CA PHE A 6 -1.76 -8.71 -3.88
C PHE A 6 -1.55 -9.53 -5.15
N LYS A 7 -1.98 -9.01 -6.29
CA LYS A 7 -1.92 -9.69 -7.58
C LYS A 7 -2.63 -11.05 -7.58
N GLY A 8 -3.69 -11.18 -6.76
CA GLY A 8 -4.45 -12.42 -6.63
C GLY A 8 -3.82 -13.48 -5.72
N ILE A 9 -2.73 -13.16 -5.03
CA ILE A 9 -2.03 -14.08 -4.12
C ILE A 9 -2.13 -13.55 -2.70
N HIS A 10 -2.68 -14.35 -1.79
CA HIS A 10 -2.80 -13.98 -0.38
C HIS A 10 -1.41 -13.96 0.29
N CYS A 11 -1.17 -12.96 1.14
CA CYS A 11 0.15 -12.78 1.75
C CYS A 11 0.55 -13.97 2.63
N SER A 12 -0.40 -14.70 3.20
CA SER A 12 -0.10 -15.87 4.03
C SER A 12 0.63 -16.98 3.27
N THR A 13 0.43 -17.09 1.94
CA THR A 13 1.14 -18.07 1.13
C THR A 13 2.63 -17.79 1.02
N MET A 14 3.02 -16.54 1.28
CA MET A 14 4.43 -16.09 1.26
C MET A 14 5.06 -16.02 2.65
N GLY A 15 4.35 -16.52 3.68
CA GLY A 15 4.83 -16.43 5.06
C GLY A 15 4.74 -15.04 5.66
N LEU A 16 3.86 -14.20 5.14
CA LEU A 16 3.68 -12.83 5.59
C LEU A 16 2.37 -12.68 6.35
N GLU A 17 2.40 -11.88 7.40
CA GLU A 17 1.24 -11.55 8.21
C GLU A 17 1.19 -10.03 8.38
N VAL A 18 0.01 -9.44 8.16
CA VAL A 18 -0.18 -8.00 8.33
C VAL A 18 -0.28 -7.69 9.81
N MET A 19 0.61 -6.82 10.31
CA MET A 19 0.63 -6.41 11.71
C MET A 19 0.01 -5.04 11.91
N ASP A 20 0.17 -4.13 10.95
CA ASP A 20 -0.36 -2.77 11.02
C ASP A 20 -0.53 -2.22 9.63
N THR A 21 -1.44 -1.25 9.48
CA THR A 21 -1.67 -0.57 8.21
C THR A 21 -1.88 0.92 8.43
N GLU A 22 -1.42 1.70 7.46
CA GLU A 22 -1.72 3.13 7.36
C GLU A 22 -2.39 3.34 6.00
N ARG A 23 -3.72 3.52 6.02
CA ARG A 23 -4.53 3.65 4.79
C ARG A 23 -5.17 5.04 4.75
N PRO A 24 -4.57 6.00 4.04
CA PRO A 24 -5.19 7.32 3.90
C PRO A 24 -6.53 7.23 3.18
N LEU A 25 -7.51 8.00 3.63
CA LEU A 25 -8.82 8.04 2.98
C LEU A 25 -8.77 8.84 1.68
N PHE A 26 -7.96 9.91 1.66
CA PHE A 26 -7.84 10.80 0.51
C PHE A 26 -6.39 10.98 0.12
N GLY A 27 -6.16 11.18 -1.18
CA GLY A 27 -4.92 11.73 -1.69
C GLY A 27 -4.89 13.25 -1.46
N GLU A 28 -3.82 13.88 -1.90
CA GLU A 28 -3.71 15.33 -1.87
C GLU A 28 -4.54 15.92 -3.02
N PHE A 29 -5.39 16.89 -2.70
CA PHE A 29 -6.22 17.54 -3.72
C PHE A 29 -5.39 18.48 -4.58
N CYS A 30 -5.63 18.47 -5.89
CA CYS A 30 -4.92 19.29 -6.87
C CYS A 30 -5.65 20.61 -7.11
N ASP A 31 -6.09 21.26 -6.02
CA ASP A 31 -6.83 22.50 -6.07
C ASP A 31 -5.91 23.69 -5.82
N GLU A 32 -6.26 24.83 -6.43
CA GLU A 32 -5.65 26.11 -6.13
C GLU A 32 -6.65 27.00 -5.42
N TYR A 33 -6.16 27.85 -4.51
CA TYR A 33 -6.98 28.77 -3.76
C TYR A 33 -6.61 30.20 -4.12
N ILE A 34 -7.60 31.02 -4.50
CA ILE A 34 -7.40 32.41 -4.84
C ILE A 34 -8.22 33.29 -3.89
N LYS A 35 -7.56 34.30 -3.31
CA LYS A 35 -8.22 35.27 -2.48
C LYS A 35 -8.54 36.51 -3.32
N LEU A 36 -9.83 36.84 -3.40
CA LEU A 36 -10.28 38.04 -4.08
C LEU A 36 -10.56 39.17 -3.05
N PRO A 37 -10.29 40.44 -3.43
CA PRO A 37 -10.65 41.58 -2.57
C PRO A 37 -12.17 41.62 -2.31
N LYS A 38 -12.54 41.96 -1.09
CA LYS A 38 -13.93 42.14 -0.65
C LYS A 38 -14.78 40.88 -0.58
N ILE A 39 -14.15 39.70 -0.71
CA ILE A 39 -14.82 38.40 -0.53
C ILE A 39 -14.25 37.73 0.71
N ASN A 40 -15.12 37.22 1.58
CA ASN A 40 -14.70 36.43 2.72
C ASN A 40 -14.33 35.01 2.26
N GLY A 41 -13.15 34.55 2.67
CA GLY A 41 -12.64 33.24 2.30
C GLY A 41 -11.98 33.24 0.93
N ASP A 42 -11.46 32.10 0.58
CA ASP A 42 -10.74 31.88 -0.69
C ASP A 42 -11.65 31.19 -1.70
N ILE A 43 -11.40 31.46 -2.98
CA ILE A 43 -12.07 30.75 -4.08
C ILE A 43 -11.21 29.53 -4.48
N VAL A 44 -11.84 28.38 -4.58
CA VAL A 44 -11.17 27.15 -5.02
C VAL A 44 -11.18 27.08 -6.54
N ILE A 45 -10.00 26.90 -7.13
CA ILE A 45 -9.86 26.65 -8.56
C ILE A 45 -9.28 25.24 -8.73
N GLY A 46 -10.00 24.38 -9.41
CA GLY A 46 -9.58 23.02 -9.64
C GLY A 46 -10.76 22.16 -10.05
N ASP A 47 -10.48 20.90 -10.39
CA ASP A 47 -11.48 19.94 -10.81
C ASP A 47 -11.79 18.89 -9.75
N ASN A 48 -11.33 19.11 -8.51
CA ASN A 48 -11.49 18.20 -7.38
C ASN A 48 -10.74 16.86 -7.57
N SER A 49 -9.71 16.85 -8.41
CA SER A 49 -8.87 15.66 -8.59
C SER A 49 -7.95 15.46 -7.40
N GLU A 50 -7.56 14.20 -7.15
CA GLU A 50 -6.66 13.81 -6.08
C GLU A 50 -5.40 13.18 -6.65
N SER A 51 -4.27 13.41 -5.96
CA SER A 51 -3.04 12.67 -6.24
C SER A 51 -3.14 11.23 -5.70
N ASP A 52 -2.20 10.40 -6.10
CA ASP A 52 -2.09 9.06 -5.55
C ASP A 52 -1.87 9.11 -4.03
N ILE A 53 -2.34 8.09 -3.33
CA ILE A 53 -2.12 7.93 -1.89
C ILE A 53 -0.92 7.02 -1.65
N GLU A 54 -0.30 7.17 -0.48
CA GLU A 54 0.72 6.26 0.00
C GLU A 54 0.11 5.32 1.04
N LEU A 55 0.03 4.04 0.68
CA LEU A 55 -0.48 2.99 1.55
C LEU A 55 0.72 2.29 2.20
N ARG A 56 0.75 2.24 3.52
CA ARG A 56 1.83 1.58 4.24
C ARG A 56 1.30 0.37 4.99
N ILE A 57 2.01 -0.74 4.89
CA ILE A 57 1.64 -1.99 5.55
C ILE A 57 2.86 -2.53 6.27
N GLN A 58 2.70 -2.87 7.55
CA GLN A 58 3.73 -3.56 8.31
C GLN A 58 3.47 -5.06 8.26
N PHE A 59 4.47 -5.82 7.83
CA PHE A 59 4.40 -7.27 7.74
C PHE A 59 5.33 -7.91 8.77
N LEU A 60 4.89 -9.04 9.32
CA LEU A 60 5.74 -9.99 10.02
C LEU A 60 6.08 -11.10 9.04
N ILE A 61 7.38 -11.36 8.84
CA ILE A 61 7.84 -12.44 7.99
C ILE A 61 8.18 -13.67 8.82
N THR A 62 7.62 -14.83 8.43
CA THR A 62 7.90 -16.11 9.06
C THR A 62 8.50 -17.02 8.02
N PRO A 63 9.82 -17.30 8.08
CA PRO A 63 10.44 -18.24 7.14
C PRO A 63 9.85 -19.62 7.33
N GLN A 64 9.73 -20.36 6.23
CA GLN A 64 9.27 -21.74 6.27
C GLN A 64 10.37 -22.64 6.83
N GLU A 65 10.00 -23.85 7.25
CA GLU A 65 10.94 -24.82 7.79
C GLU A 65 12.09 -25.09 6.81
N GLY A 66 13.32 -24.99 7.30
CA GLY A 66 14.51 -25.14 6.49
C GLY A 66 14.89 -23.93 5.65
N GLN A 67 14.16 -22.84 5.77
CA GLN A 67 14.38 -21.60 5.02
C GLN A 67 15.01 -20.53 5.92
N SER A 68 16.04 -19.85 5.42
CA SER A 68 16.60 -18.70 6.12
C SER A 68 15.78 -17.44 5.87
N TYR A 69 15.97 -16.39 6.70
CA TYR A 69 15.34 -15.10 6.43
C TYR A 69 15.72 -14.54 5.06
N TYR A 70 16.97 -14.72 4.65
CA TYR A 70 17.43 -14.25 3.35
C TYR A 70 16.70 -14.95 2.20
N ASP A 71 16.48 -16.26 2.34
CA ASP A 71 15.75 -17.04 1.32
C ASP A 71 14.28 -16.61 1.27
N ALA A 72 13.67 -16.37 2.43
CA ALA A 72 12.31 -15.87 2.52
C ALA A 72 12.17 -14.50 1.84
N LEU A 73 13.13 -13.61 2.06
CA LEU A 73 13.14 -12.29 1.43
C LEU A 73 13.28 -12.36 -0.09
N ARG A 74 14.12 -13.28 -0.58
CA ARG A 74 14.24 -13.50 -2.02
C ARG A 74 12.95 -14.04 -2.63
N ALA A 75 12.22 -14.87 -1.89
CA ALA A 75 10.96 -15.46 -2.35
C ALA A 75 9.84 -14.39 -2.44
N ILE A 76 9.79 -13.42 -1.53
CA ILE A 76 8.76 -12.39 -1.57
C ILE A 76 9.01 -11.29 -2.60
N ARG A 77 10.24 -11.17 -3.10
CA ARG A 77 10.57 -10.12 -4.05
C ARG A 77 9.72 -10.17 -5.33
N PRO A 78 9.58 -11.32 -6.01
CA PRO A 78 8.70 -11.40 -7.18
C PRO A 78 7.23 -11.14 -6.84
N TYR A 79 6.82 -11.48 -5.63
CA TYR A 79 5.45 -11.23 -5.16
C TYR A 79 5.12 -9.74 -5.15
N PHE A 80 6.03 -8.91 -4.63
CA PHE A 80 5.79 -7.48 -4.53
C PHE A 80 6.14 -6.70 -5.80
N LYS A 81 7.02 -7.24 -6.66
CA LYS A 81 7.47 -6.53 -7.84
C LYS A 81 6.40 -6.54 -8.93
N SER A 82 6.07 -5.37 -9.46
CA SER A 82 5.16 -5.23 -10.60
C SER A 82 5.57 -4.05 -11.47
N ALA A 83 5.29 -4.14 -12.77
CA ALA A 83 5.55 -3.06 -13.71
C ALA A 83 4.51 -1.96 -13.61
N ASN A 84 3.27 -2.33 -13.30
CA ASN A 84 2.11 -1.45 -13.22
C ASN A 84 1.42 -1.59 -11.87
N LYS A 85 0.44 -0.72 -11.61
CA LYS A 85 -0.42 -0.87 -10.45
C LYS A 85 -1.24 -2.16 -10.58
N GLU A 86 -1.26 -2.95 -9.51
CA GLU A 86 -1.98 -4.22 -9.43
C GLU A 86 -2.98 -4.19 -8.29
N GLN A 87 -3.96 -5.08 -8.31
CA GLN A 87 -5.00 -5.12 -7.28
C GLN A 87 -4.43 -5.57 -5.94
N LEU A 88 -4.69 -4.77 -4.90
CA LEU A 88 -4.38 -5.08 -3.51
C LEU A 88 -5.69 -5.07 -2.73
N ILE A 89 -6.05 -6.22 -2.15
CA ILE A 89 -7.33 -6.43 -1.50
C ILE A 89 -7.07 -6.78 -0.03
N PHE A 90 -7.72 -6.05 0.89
CA PHE A 90 -7.67 -6.38 2.30
C PHE A 90 -8.81 -7.34 2.66
N ASP A 91 -8.53 -8.28 3.55
CA ASP A 91 -9.51 -9.30 3.95
C ASP A 91 -10.75 -8.70 4.62
N ASN A 92 -10.62 -7.55 5.27
CA ASN A 92 -11.74 -6.86 5.91
C ASN A 92 -12.60 -6.06 4.93
N ASP A 93 -12.17 -5.93 3.68
CA ASP A 93 -12.92 -5.24 2.63
C ASP A 93 -12.73 -5.95 1.29
N PRO A 94 -13.25 -7.18 1.16
CA PRO A 94 -12.94 -8.04 0.02
C PRO A 94 -13.63 -7.64 -1.29
N SER A 95 -14.60 -6.73 -1.23
CA SER A 95 -15.34 -6.29 -2.43
C SER A 95 -14.64 -5.20 -3.22
N TYR A 96 -13.61 -4.58 -2.64
CA TYR A 96 -12.90 -3.46 -3.25
C TYR A 96 -11.41 -3.69 -3.23
N ALA A 97 -10.73 -3.15 -4.23
CA ALA A 97 -9.27 -3.27 -4.36
C ALA A 97 -8.63 -1.90 -4.51
N TYR A 98 -7.46 -1.73 -3.93
CA TYR A 98 -6.57 -0.63 -4.27
C TYR A 98 -5.75 -1.01 -5.50
N MET A 99 -5.62 -0.08 -6.44
CA MET A 99 -4.67 -0.26 -7.55
C MET A 99 -3.31 0.26 -7.08
N ALA A 100 -2.44 -0.67 -6.72
CA ALA A 100 -1.22 -0.40 -5.96
C ALA A 100 0.04 -0.85 -6.67
N LYS A 101 1.10 -0.07 -6.50
CA LYS A 101 2.44 -0.43 -6.96
C LYS A 101 3.44 -0.18 -5.84
N LEU A 102 4.33 -1.15 -5.61
CA LEU A 102 5.37 -1.02 -4.60
C LEU A 102 6.31 0.13 -4.93
N THR A 103 6.59 0.97 -3.94
CA THR A 103 7.56 2.07 -4.07
C THR A 103 8.73 1.98 -3.11
N ASN A 104 8.53 1.40 -1.93
CA ASN A 104 9.60 1.31 -0.94
C ASN A 104 9.39 0.13 0.01
N VAL A 105 10.50 -0.44 0.47
CA VAL A 105 10.55 -1.50 1.49
C VAL A 105 11.75 -1.20 2.38
N ASP A 106 11.65 -1.55 3.66
CA ASP A 106 12.77 -1.44 4.59
C ASP A 106 13.99 -2.25 4.10
N THR A 107 15.17 -1.92 4.61
CA THR A 107 16.41 -2.62 4.22
C THR A 107 16.41 -4.06 4.71
N ILE A 108 17.20 -4.91 4.04
CA ILE A 108 17.34 -6.32 4.41
C ILE A 108 17.80 -6.45 5.86
N GLU A 109 18.74 -5.62 6.29
CA GLU A 109 19.27 -5.65 7.66
C GLU A 109 18.18 -5.37 8.70
N GLN A 110 17.32 -4.40 8.46
CA GLN A 110 16.19 -4.10 9.34
C GLN A 110 15.22 -5.27 9.43
N ILE A 111 14.90 -5.89 8.30
CA ILE A 111 13.98 -7.01 8.24
C ILE A 111 14.52 -8.23 8.99
N VAL A 112 15.79 -8.56 8.78
CA VAL A 112 16.43 -9.72 9.42
C VAL A 112 16.52 -9.54 10.93
N ASN A 113 16.82 -8.32 11.40
CA ASN A 113 16.96 -8.04 12.83
C ASN A 113 15.63 -8.10 13.58
N GLU A 114 14.56 -7.62 12.99
CA GLU A 114 13.27 -7.44 13.66
C GLU A 114 12.22 -8.47 13.25
N GLY A 115 12.35 -9.05 12.07
CA GLY A 115 11.30 -9.87 11.47
C GLY A 115 10.06 -9.10 11.04
N LEU A 116 10.04 -7.79 11.32
CA LEU A 116 8.99 -6.87 10.96
C LEU A 116 9.53 -5.84 9.97
N PHE A 117 8.70 -5.45 9.01
CA PHE A 117 9.11 -4.42 8.05
C PHE A 117 7.91 -3.68 7.47
N TRP A 118 8.15 -2.45 7.09
CA TRP A 118 7.16 -1.60 6.43
C TRP A 118 7.34 -1.64 4.92
N VAL A 119 6.23 -1.76 4.24
CA VAL A 119 6.14 -1.72 2.78
C VAL A 119 5.27 -0.54 2.39
N THR A 120 5.71 0.27 1.44
CA THR A 120 4.97 1.42 0.95
C THR A 120 4.50 1.15 -0.48
N PHE A 121 3.21 1.29 -0.70
CA PHE A 121 2.59 1.20 -2.01
C PHE A 121 2.06 2.56 -2.43
N ARG A 122 2.25 2.89 -3.68
CA ARG A 122 1.60 4.04 -4.28
C ARG A 122 0.31 3.58 -4.95
N CYS A 123 -0.81 4.09 -4.48
CA CYS A 123 -2.13 3.64 -4.91
C CYS A 123 -2.91 4.78 -5.56
N SER A 124 -3.76 4.43 -6.52
CA SER A 124 -4.75 5.38 -7.00
C SER A 124 -5.71 5.73 -5.86
N PRO A 125 -6.19 6.98 -5.76
CA PRO A 125 -7.03 7.39 -4.62
C PRO A 125 -8.38 6.71 -4.60
N ASP A 126 -8.88 6.28 -5.75
CA ASP A 126 -10.17 5.60 -5.85
C ASP A 126 -9.97 4.09 -5.86
N MET A 127 -10.76 3.39 -5.05
CA MET A 127 -10.79 1.94 -5.05
C MET A 127 -11.65 1.44 -6.22
N VAL A 128 -11.32 0.24 -6.71
CA VAL A 128 -12.08 -0.41 -7.78
C VAL A 128 -12.86 -1.60 -7.22
N VAL A 129 -14.02 -1.89 -7.83
CA VAL A 129 -14.81 -3.05 -7.45
C VAL A 129 -14.14 -4.32 -7.97
N VAL A 130 -14.02 -5.31 -7.09
CA VAL A 130 -13.49 -6.62 -7.46
C VAL A 130 -14.55 -7.41 -8.20
N THR A 131 -14.18 -7.91 -9.36
CA THR A 131 -15.08 -8.73 -10.21
C THR A 131 -14.69 -10.19 -10.20
#